data_52cf0159b25c7ecfb129248efd49ea92
#
_entry.id   52cf0159b25c7ecfb129248efd49ea92
#
_cell.length_a   1.000
_cell.length_b   1.000
_cell.length_c   1.000
_cell.angle_alpha   90.00
_cell.angle_beta   90.00
_cell.angle_gamma   90.00
#
_symmetry.space_group_name_H-M   'P 1'
#
loop_
_entity.id
_entity.type
_entity.pdbx_description
1 polymer ?
#
loop_
_entity_poly.entity_id
_entity_poly.type
_entity_poly.pdbx_seq_one_letter_code
_entity_poly.pdbx_strand_id
1 'polypeptide(L)'
;RNPDISRMIVVAIDNDGPNRMNEYSAWKYQESNIPGVQFGGKGVEYAEFVMDVVKPFIDKEYRTLSDRQHTAMIGSSLGGNITQFMGLDYKDQIGCLGVFSSANWLHQDAFDRYMDRQKLDSDQRVYIYVGTEEADDTDKTLMAGNIKQAYIDSSLSYYHDLIARGVDLENIKIHIQSGAEHNEEAWAENLPDCLRFFAEKWD
;
A
#
# COMPACT_ATOMS: atom_id res chain seq x y z
N ARG A 1 19.83 -16.74 -0.50
CA ARG A 1 18.89 -16.94 0.64
C ARG A 1 19.29 -15.97 1.74
N ASN A 2 18.36 -15.15 2.20
CA ASN A 2 18.54 -14.36 3.41
C ASN A 2 18.05 -15.23 4.58
N PRO A 3 18.94 -15.71 5.48
CA PRO A 3 18.54 -16.63 6.55
C PRO A 3 17.62 -15.98 7.59
N ASP A 4 17.55 -14.64 7.60
CA ASP A 4 16.81 -13.86 8.59
C ASP A 4 15.37 -13.54 8.14
N ILE A 5 14.94 -14.05 6.99
CA ILE A 5 13.58 -13.87 6.48
C ILE A 5 12.89 -15.23 6.43
N SER A 6 11.74 -15.35 7.08
CA SER A 6 10.90 -16.54 7.06
C SER A 6 10.53 -16.96 5.64
N ARG A 7 10.33 -18.24 5.42
CA ARG A 7 9.90 -18.73 4.09
C ARG A 7 8.51 -18.26 3.79
N MET A 8 8.33 -17.71 2.60
CA MET A 8 7.04 -17.21 2.13
C MET A 8 6.81 -17.58 0.66
N ILE A 9 5.57 -17.58 0.27
CA ILE A 9 5.15 -17.64 -1.14
C ILE A 9 4.89 -16.21 -1.58
N VAL A 10 5.57 -15.77 -2.63
CA VAL A 10 5.36 -14.45 -3.21
C VAL A 10 4.53 -14.61 -4.48
N VAL A 11 3.42 -13.91 -4.54
CA VAL A 11 2.53 -13.85 -5.69
C VAL A 11 2.64 -12.45 -6.28
N ALA A 12 3.27 -12.35 -7.44
CA ALA A 12 3.32 -11.11 -8.21
C ALA A 12 2.13 -11.06 -9.16
N ILE A 13 1.31 -10.03 -9.04
CA ILE A 13 0.11 -9.84 -9.85
C ILE A 13 0.38 -8.71 -10.83
N ASP A 14 0.33 -9.02 -12.12
CA ASP A 14 0.46 -8.01 -13.17
C ASP A 14 -0.75 -7.05 -13.14
N ASN A 15 -0.50 -5.79 -13.43
CA ASN A 15 -1.57 -4.82 -13.66
C ASN A 15 -2.06 -4.88 -15.12
N ASP A 16 -3.25 -4.32 -15.37
CA ASP A 16 -3.84 -4.26 -16.72
C ASP A 16 -3.22 -3.12 -17.58
N GLY A 17 -1.89 -2.99 -17.55
CA GLY A 17 -1.14 -2.07 -18.39
C GLY A 17 -1.70 -0.63 -18.40
N PRO A 18 -2.33 -0.16 -19.49
CA PRO A 18 -2.88 1.20 -19.59
C PRO A 18 -3.97 1.52 -18.55
N ASN A 19 -4.60 0.50 -17.98
CA ASN A 19 -5.65 0.64 -16.97
C ASN A 19 -5.12 0.63 -15.52
N ARG A 20 -3.81 0.50 -15.30
CA ARG A 20 -3.19 0.45 -13.96
C ARG A 20 -3.69 1.57 -13.03
N MET A 21 -3.80 2.80 -13.53
CA MET A 21 -4.26 3.92 -12.71
C MET A 21 -5.72 3.75 -12.27
N ASN A 22 -6.55 3.08 -13.07
CA ASN A 22 -7.93 2.80 -12.73
C ASN A 22 -8.03 1.69 -11.69
N GLU A 23 -7.29 0.60 -11.87
CA GLU A 23 -7.30 -0.57 -10.98
C GLU A 23 -6.72 -0.27 -9.59
N TYR A 24 -5.64 0.49 -9.53
CA TYR A 24 -4.93 0.75 -8.28
C TYR A 24 -5.47 1.95 -7.51
N SER A 25 -6.61 2.49 -7.92
CA SER A 25 -7.29 3.59 -7.25
C SER A 25 -8.75 3.25 -6.99
N ALA A 26 -9.13 3.15 -5.70
CA ALA A 26 -10.51 2.89 -5.29
C ALA A 26 -11.44 4.07 -5.58
N TRP A 27 -10.89 5.28 -5.64
CA TRP A 27 -11.63 6.52 -5.90
C TRP A 27 -11.24 7.15 -7.24
N LYS A 28 -12.16 7.90 -7.82
CA LYS A 28 -11.90 8.66 -9.06
C LYS A 28 -11.10 9.92 -8.75
N TYR A 29 -10.02 10.12 -9.47
CA TYR A 29 -9.28 11.36 -9.49
C TYR A 29 -9.88 12.32 -10.51
N GLN A 30 -10.24 13.53 -10.07
CA GLN A 30 -10.94 14.52 -10.90
C GLN A 30 -10.20 15.86 -11.04
N GLU A 31 -9.16 16.06 -10.24
CA GLU A 31 -8.47 17.35 -10.11
C GLU A 31 -7.17 17.46 -10.93
N SER A 32 -7.07 16.70 -12.01
CA SER A 32 -5.86 16.74 -12.84
C SER A 32 -5.66 18.14 -13.47
N ASN A 33 -4.41 18.62 -13.48
CA ASN A 33 -4.03 19.83 -14.19
C ASN A 33 -4.23 19.72 -15.71
N ILE A 34 -4.55 18.54 -16.21
CA ILE A 34 -4.82 18.27 -17.62
C ILE A 34 -6.34 18.19 -17.80
N PRO A 35 -6.97 19.14 -18.52
CA PRO A 35 -8.42 19.13 -18.75
C PRO A 35 -8.89 17.81 -19.37
N GLY A 36 -9.92 17.21 -18.76
CA GLY A 36 -10.55 15.98 -19.27
C GLY A 36 -9.83 14.68 -18.88
N VAL A 37 -8.72 14.74 -18.17
CA VAL A 37 -8.08 13.53 -17.60
C VAL A 37 -8.81 13.12 -16.34
N GLN A 38 -9.39 11.92 -16.38
CA GLN A 38 -9.99 11.25 -15.23
C GLN A 38 -9.46 9.84 -15.19
N PHE A 39 -9.13 9.36 -14.00
CA PHE A 39 -8.74 7.97 -13.77
C PHE A 39 -9.19 7.48 -12.39
N GLY A 40 -8.99 6.20 -12.12
CA GLY A 40 -9.35 5.58 -10.86
C GLY A 40 -10.80 5.10 -10.81
N GLY A 41 -11.18 4.59 -9.65
CA GLY A 41 -12.53 4.12 -9.34
C GLY A 41 -12.80 2.66 -9.70
N LYS A 42 -11.76 1.85 -10.04
CA LYS A 42 -11.87 0.41 -10.25
C LYS A 42 -11.08 -0.41 -9.22
N GLY A 43 -10.61 0.21 -8.15
CA GLY A 43 -9.86 -0.47 -7.11
C GLY A 43 -10.69 -1.48 -6.35
N VAL A 44 -12.01 -1.32 -6.27
CA VAL A 44 -12.91 -2.31 -5.67
C VAL A 44 -12.91 -3.59 -6.49
N GLU A 45 -13.11 -3.50 -7.81
CA GLU A 45 -13.11 -4.66 -8.71
C GLU A 45 -11.75 -5.37 -8.73
N TYR A 46 -10.65 -4.61 -8.65
CA TYR A 46 -9.32 -5.20 -8.51
C TYR A 46 -9.16 -5.94 -7.18
N ALA A 47 -9.61 -5.36 -6.09
CA ALA A 47 -9.55 -5.99 -4.77
C ALA A 47 -10.40 -7.29 -4.72
N GLU A 48 -11.60 -7.27 -5.28
CA GLU A 48 -12.44 -8.47 -5.44
C GLU A 48 -11.72 -9.54 -6.27
N PHE A 49 -11.11 -9.17 -7.39
CA PHE A 49 -10.33 -10.12 -8.20
C PHE A 49 -9.19 -10.77 -7.38
N VAL A 50 -8.44 -9.98 -6.62
CA VAL A 50 -7.33 -10.49 -5.81
C VAL A 50 -7.84 -11.42 -4.70
N MET A 51 -8.88 -11.02 -3.99
CA MET A 51 -9.35 -11.72 -2.79
C MET A 51 -10.31 -12.86 -3.07
N ASP A 52 -11.09 -12.78 -4.14
CA ASP A 52 -12.11 -13.79 -4.47
C ASP A 52 -11.66 -14.79 -5.54
N VAL A 53 -10.59 -14.43 -6.31
CA VAL A 53 -10.08 -15.30 -7.38
C VAL A 53 -8.64 -15.72 -7.13
N VAL A 54 -7.71 -14.74 -7.00
CA VAL A 54 -6.27 -15.04 -6.91
C VAL A 54 -5.93 -15.72 -5.60
N LYS A 55 -6.29 -15.14 -4.47
CA LYS A 55 -5.98 -15.71 -3.15
C LYS A 55 -6.54 -17.10 -2.96
N PRO A 56 -7.83 -17.40 -3.24
CA PRO A 56 -8.36 -18.76 -3.13
C PRO A 56 -7.69 -19.77 -4.07
N PHE A 57 -7.31 -19.34 -5.27
CA PHE A 57 -6.54 -20.19 -6.19
C PHE A 57 -5.17 -20.55 -5.61
N ILE A 58 -4.43 -19.58 -5.07
CA ILE A 58 -3.12 -19.82 -4.46
C ILE A 58 -3.24 -20.70 -3.22
N ASP A 59 -4.22 -20.44 -2.36
CA ASP A 59 -4.44 -21.24 -1.14
C ASP A 59 -4.82 -22.70 -1.44
N LYS A 60 -5.49 -22.94 -2.56
CA LYS A 60 -5.85 -24.27 -3.01
C LYS A 60 -4.65 -25.03 -3.64
N GLU A 61 -3.85 -24.36 -4.45
CA GLU A 61 -2.80 -24.99 -5.26
C GLU A 61 -1.46 -25.11 -4.52
N TYR A 62 -1.23 -24.30 -3.48
CA TYR A 62 0.03 -24.23 -2.76
C TYR A 62 -0.17 -24.44 -1.26
N ARG A 63 0.90 -24.81 -0.57
CA ARG A 63 0.90 -24.99 0.89
C ARG A 63 1.05 -23.65 1.60
N THR A 64 -0.02 -22.90 1.67
CA THR A 64 -0.10 -21.60 2.36
C THR A 64 -0.50 -21.77 3.82
N LEU A 65 -0.20 -20.76 4.63
CA LEU A 65 -0.91 -20.42 5.86
C LEU A 65 -1.88 -19.33 5.46
N SER A 66 -3.16 -19.70 5.26
CA SER A 66 -4.15 -18.84 4.61
C SER A 66 -4.84 -17.84 5.54
N ASP A 67 -4.49 -17.89 6.82
CA ASP A 67 -5.07 -17.01 7.82
C ASP A 67 -4.56 -15.56 7.69
N ARG A 68 -5.27 -14.66 8.36
CA ARG A 68 -5.02 -13.22 8.33
C ARG A 68 -3.57 -12.86 8.70
N GLN A 69 -3.03 -13.46 9.75
CA GLN A 69 -1.70 -13.11 10.27
C GLN A 69 -0.58 -13.45 9.28
N HIS A 70 -0.77 -14.51 8.47
CA HIS A 70 0.17 -14.97 7.47
C HIS A 70 -0.13 -14.47 6.05
N THR A 71 -1.12 -13.58 5.90
CA THR A 71 -1.46 -12.95 4.62
C THR A 71 -0.96 -11.51 4.62
N ALA A 72 -0.06 -11.21 3.68
CA ALA A 72 0.50 -9.88 3.50
C ALA A 72 0.18 -9.33 2.11
N MET A 73 0.01 -8.02 2.02
CA MET A 73 -0.03 -7.29 0.76
C MET A 73 1.01 -6.18 0.76
N ILE A 74 1.74 -6.05 -0.34
CA ILE A 74 2.82 -5.05 -0.50
C ILE A 74 2.65 -4.36 -1.83
N GLY A 75 2.78 -3.06 -1.84
CA GLY A 75 2.75 -2.28 -3.07
C GLY A 75 3.46 -0.94 -2.95
N SER A 76 3.89 -0.41 -4.10
CA SER A 76 4.58 0.87 -4.20
C SER A 76 3.82 1.84 -5.10
N SER A 77 3.94 3.14 -4.83
CA SER A 77 3.26 4.18 -5.62
C SER A 77 1.74 3.98 -5.59
N LEU A 78 1.07 3.91 -6.73
CA LEU A 78 -0.35 3.50 -6.82
C LEU A 78 -0.59 2.09 -6.26
N GLY A 79 0.41 1.18 -6.32
CA GLY A 79 0.35 -0.11 -5.64
C GLY A 79 0.26 0.04 -4.11
N GLY A 80 0.88 1.08 -3.55
CA GLY A 80 0.70 1.46 -2.15
C GLY A 80 -0.73 1.90 -1.84
N ASN A 81 -1.35 2.69 -2.73
CA ASN A 81 -2.74 3.12 -2.58
C ASN A 81 -3.71 1.93 -2.51
N ILE A 82 -3.59 1.00 -3.46
CA ILE A 82 -4.49 -0.17 -3.46
C ILE A 82 -4.19 -1.10 -2.28
N THR A 83 -2.92 -1.19 -1.82
CA THR A 83 -2.55 -1.92 -0.61
C THR A 83 -3.24 -1.34 0.63
N GLN A 84 -3.24 -0.03 0.79
CA GLN A 84 -3.93 0.64 1.90
C GLN A 84 -5.44 0.41 1.83
N PHE A 85 -6.06 0.57 0.66
CA PHE A 85 -7.50 0.31 0.47
C PHE A 85 -7.85 -1.13 0.83
N MET A 86 -7.13 -2.11 0.30
CA MET A 86 -7.39 -3.53 0.58
C MET A 86 -7.13 -3.89 2.05
N GLY A 87 -6.14 -3.26 2.69
CA GLY A 87 -5.90 -3.43 4.11
C GLY A 87 -7.02 -2.92 5.01
N LEU A 88 -7.85 -1.98 4.52
CA LEU A 88 -9.04 -1.50 5.22
C LEU A 88 -10.27 -2.37 4.93
N ASP A 89 -10.45 -2.73 3.66
CA ASP A 89 -11.65 -3.42 3.18
C ASP A 89 -11.62 -4.93 3.49
N TYR A 90 -10.43 -5.51 3.45
CA TYR A 90 -10.18 -6.93 3.74
C TYR A 90 -9.33 -7.13 5.01
N LYS A 91 -9.45 -6.26 5.99
CA LYS A 91 -8.70 -6.31 7.25
C LYS A 91 -8.83 -7.64 8.00
N ASP A 92 -9.96 -8.33 7.83
CA ASP A 92 -10.21 -9.65 8.43
C ASP A 92 -9.45 -10.79 7.71
N GLN A 93 -8.84 -10.50 6.56
CA GLN A 93 -8.12 -11.48 5.75
C GLN A 93 -6.66 -11.09 5.49
N ILE A 94 -6.31 -9.81 5.56
CA ILE A 94 -4.96 -9.27 5.35
C ILE A 94 -4.46 -8.67 6.66
N GLY A 95 -3.47 -9.30 7.29
CA GLY A 95 -2.92 -8.83 8.56
C GLY A 95 -1.66 -7.98 8.44
N CYS A 96 -0.96 -8.06 7.30
CA CYS A 96 0.31 -7.36 7.10
C CYS A 96 0.27 -6.49 5.84
N LEU A 97 0.67 -5.22 5.95
CA LEU A 97 0.67 -4.26 4.85
C LEU A 97 2.04 -3.61 4.70
N GLY A 98 2.62 -3.70 3.50
CA GLY A 98 3.81 -2.97 3.10
C GLY A 98 3.46 -1.85 2.12
N VAL A 99 3.51 -0.62 2.58
CA VAL A 99 3.10 0.57 1.84
C VAL A 99 4.32 1.41 1.50
N PHE A 100 4.73 1.36 0.24
CA PHE A 100 5.94 2.04 -0.22
C PHE A 100 5.57 3.24 -1.08
N SER A 101 6.00 4.44 -0.66
CA SER A 101 5.84 5.70 -1.42
C SER A 101 4.44 5.84 -2.01
N SER A 102 3.42 5.68 -1.17
CA SER A 102 2.02 5.71 -1.59
C SER A 102 1.64 7.07 -2.16
N ALA A 103 1.00 7.07 -3.33
CA ALA A 103 0.52 8.27 -4.00
C ALA A 103 -0.88 8.71 -3.50
N ASN A 104 -1.16 8.59 -2.21
CA ASN A 104 -2.47 8.94 -1.63
C ASN A 104 -2.85 10.42 -1.80
N TRP A 105 -1.86 11.30 -1.95
CA TRP A 105 -2.09 12.71 -2.26
C TRP A 105 -3.02 12.91 -3.47
N LEU A 106 -3.10 11.95 -4.38
CA LEU A 106 -4.05 11.95 -5.49
C LEU A 106 -5.51 11.86 -5.05
N HIS A 107 -5.78 11.25 -3.91
CA HIS A 107 -7.12 10.93 -3.41
C HIS A 107 -7.27 11.24 -1.91
N GLN A 108 -6.41 12.08 -1.33
CA GLN A 108 -6.28 12.27 0.12
C GLN A 108 -7.64 12.46 0.79
N ASP A 109 -8.44 13.41 0.33
CA ASP A 109 -9.76 13.69 0.92
C ASP A 109 -10.72 12.48 0.88
N ALA A 110 -10.65 11.67 -0.19
CA ALA A 110 -11.52 10.49 -0.30
C ALA A 110 -11.03 9.37 0.61
N PHE A 111 -9.72 9.19 0.68
CA PHE A 111 -9.07 8.23 1.58
C PHE A 111 -9.35 8.58 3.04
N ASP A 112 -9.17 9.83 3.45
CA ASP A 112 -9.40 10.28 4.83
C ASP A 112 -10.85 10.05 5.24
N ARG A 113 -11.83 10.43 4.41
CA ARG A 113 -13.25 10.16 4.66
C ARG A 113 -13.58 8.66 4.76
N TYR A 114 -12.86 7.83 4.03
CA TYR A 114 -13.03 6.38 4.11
C TYR A 114 -12.40 5.83 5.40
N MET A 115 -11.19 6.26 5.70
CA MET A 115 -10.45 5.91 6.91
C MET A 115 -11.19 6.33 8.19
N ASP A 116 -11.86 7.49 8.18
CA ASP A 116 -12.66 8.00 9.31
C ASP A 116 -13.78 7.06 9.77
N ARG A 117 -14.24 6.20 8.88
CA ARG A 117 -15.32 5.24 9.16
C ARG A 117 -14.80 3.88 9.61
N GLN A 118 -13.48 3.68 9.56
CA GLN A 118 -12.86 2.42 9.91
C GLN A 118 -12.57 2.32 11.41
N LYS A 119 -12.67 1.10 11.91
CA LYS A 119 -12.07 0.67 13.16
C LYS A 119 -11.12 -0.47 12.80
N LEU A 120 -9.87 -0.33 13.16
CA LEU A 120 -8.83 -1.30 12.85
C LEU A 120 -8.54 -2.21 14.04
N ASP A 121 -8.03 -3.39 13.76
CA ASP A 121 -7.55 -4.29 14.79
C ASP A 121 -6.17 -3.83 15.27
N SER A 122 -5.94 -3.91 16.57
CA SER A 122 -4.71 -3.42 17.18
C SER A 122 -3.46 -4.17 16.72
N ASP A 123 -3.61 -5.39 16.22
CA ASP A 123 -2.56 -6.29 15.77
C ASP A 123 -2.28 -6.23 14.24
N GLN A 124 -2.93 -5.34 13.50
CA GLN A 124 -2.62 -5.16 12.07
C GLN A 124 -1.20 -4.59 11.90
N ARG A 125 -0.34 -5.31 11.19
CA ARG A 125 1.06 -4.88 11.00
C ARG A 125 1.20 -4.05 9.74
N VAL A 126 1.69 -2.83 9.89
CA VAL A 126 1.84 -1.90 8.76
C VAL A 126 3.26 -1.35 8.71
N TYR A 127 3.94 -1.62 7.61
CA TYR A 127 5.23 -1.03 7.27
C TYR A 127 5.02 0.08 6.24
N ILE A 128 5.40 1.30 6.58
CA ILE A 128 5.29 2.49 5.73
C ILE A 128 6.69 2.93 5.36
N TYR A 129 6.94 3.12 4.06
CA TYR A 129 8.18 3.65 3.54
C TYR A 129 7.94 4.85 2.63
N VAL A 130 8.77 5.87 2.72
CA VAL A 130 8.78 7.02 1.81
C VAL A 130 10.20 7.62 1.73
N GLY A 131 10.62 8.01 0.53
CA GLY A 131 11.83 8.78 0.30
C GLY A 131 11.62 10.28 0.52
N THR A 132 12.71 11.04 0.58
CA THR A 132 12.62 12.52 0.63
C THR A 132 12.76 13.18 -0.75
N GLU A 133 13.15 12.41 -1.77
CA GLU A 133 13.31 12.87 -3.15
C GLU A 133 12.23 12.24 -4.07
N GLU A 134 11.07 11.90 -3.49
CA GLU A 134 9.93 11.40 -4.24
C GLU A 134 9.49 12.37 -5.35
N ALA A 135 8.74 11.90 -6.28
CA ALA A 135 8.19 12.56 -7.46
C ALA A 135 8.92 12.23 -8.76
N ASP A 136 8.20 11.64 -9.67
CA ASP A 136 8.61 11.44 -11.06
C ASP A 136 8.04 12.54 -11.98
N ASP A 137 8.34 12.44 -13.28
CA ASP A 137 7.87 13.41 -14.27
C ASP A 137 6.35 13.30 -14.50
N THR A 138 5.74 12.14 -14.24
CA THR A 138 4.29 11.93 -14.35
C THR A 138 3.58 12.68 -13.23
N ASP A 139 4.07 12.57 -12.01
CA ASP A 139 3.52 13.25 -10.84
C ASP A 139 3.47 14.77 -11.04
N LYS A 140 4.53 15.36 -11.60
CA LYS A 140 4.61 16.79 -11.90
C LYS A 140 3.54 17.27 -12.91
N THR A 141 2.99 16.39 -13.69
CA THR A 141 1.87 16.71 -14.61
C THR A 141 0.51 16.67 -13.93
N LEU A 142 0.39 15.92 -12.84
CA LEU A 142 -0.89 15.70 -12.15
C LEU A 142 -1.14 16.70 -11.03
N MET A 143 -0.09 17.21 -10.39
CA MET A 143 -0.21 18.12 -9.25
C MET A 143 0.71 19.33 -9.39
N ALA A 144 0.22 20.52 -9.02
CA ALA A 144 1.05 21.69 -8.81
C ALA A 144 1.56 21.75 -7.35
N GLY A 145 2.82 22.16 -7.17
CA GLY A 145 3.39 22.35 -5.82
C GLY A 145 4.53 21.40 -5.48
N ASN A 146 4.77 21.22 -4.19
CA ASN A 146 5.84 20.37 -3.70
C ASN A 146 5.39 18.92 -3.54
N ILE A 147 5.47 18.15 -4.61
CA ILE A 147 5.01 16.76 -4.66
C ILE A 147 5.82 15.87 -3.72
N LYS A 148 7.14 16.12 -3.57
CA LYS A 148 7.97 15.39 -2.61
C LYS A 148 7.41 15.50 -1.19
N GLN A 149 7.01 16.71 -0.79
CA GLN A 149 6.38 16.93 0.50
C GLN A 149 5.01 16.24 0.58
N ALA A 150 4.24 16.22 -0.49
CA ALA A 150 2.94 15.57 -0.52
C ALA A 150 3.04 14.04 -0.25
N TYR A 151 4.07 13.37 -0.76
CA TYR A 151 4.34 11.96 -0.43
C TYR A 151 4.65 11.75 1.06
N ILE A 152 5.48 12.63 1.64
CA ILE A 152 5.82 12.57 3.07
C ILE A 152 4.58 12.84 3.91
N ASP A 153 3.84 13.91 3.61
CA ASP A 153 2.66 14.33 4.37
C ASP A 153 1.56 13.24 4.35
N SER A 154 1.29 12.64 3.19
CA SER A 154 0.31 11.56 3.08
C SER A 154 0.75 10.30 3.83
N SER A 155 2.05 9.99 3.84
CA SER A 155 2.59 8.85 4.61
C SER A 155 2.48 9.09 6.11
N LEU A 156 2.76 10.30 6.58
CA LEU A 156 2.61 10.68 7.99
C LEU A 156 1.13 10.74 8.41
N SER A 157 0.24 11.23 7.53
CA SER A 157 -1.21 11.20 7.79
C SER A 157 -1.67 9.77 8.00
N TYR A 158 -1.31 8.86 7.09
CA TYR A 158 -1.67 7.45 7.23
C TYR A 158 -1.14 6.82 8.52
N TYR A 159 0.11 7.11 8.90
CA TYR A 159 0.68 6.66 10.17
C TYR A 159 -0.16 7.13 11.37
N HIS A 160 -0.53 8.40 11.41
CA HIS A 160 -1.36 8.97 12.49
C HIS A 160 -2.77 8.37 12.51
N ASP A 161 -3.35 8.14 11.34
CA ASP A 161 -4.68 7.56 11.20
C ASP A 161 -4.72 6.11 11.72
N LEU A 162 -3.72 5.31 11.43
CA LEU A 162 -3.61 3.94 11.96
C LEU A 162 -3.65 3.94 13.50
N ILE A 163 -2.88 4.82 14.14
CA ILE A 163 -2.88 4.98 15.60
C ILE A 163 -4.24 5.43 16.10
N ALA A 164 -4.83 6.45 15.48
CA ALA A 164 -6.13 7.01 15.87
C ALA A 164 -7.26 5.98 15.71
N ARG A 165 -7.12 4.99 14.81
CA ARG A 165 -8.10 3.93 14.56
C ARG A 165 -7.86 2.65 15.36
N GLY A 166 -6.83 2.60 16.20
CA GLY A 166 -6.65 1.56 17.20
C GLY A 166 -5.51 0.58 16.95
N VAL A 167 -4.69 0.78 15.91
CA VAL A 167 -3.50 -0.05 15.71
C VAL A 167 -2.44 0.26 16.77
N ASP A 168 -1.91 -0.77 17.43
CA ASP A 168 -0.87 -0.60 18.43
C ASP A 168 0.45 -0.13 17.80
N LEU A 169 1.15 0.77 18.48
CA LEU A 169 2.39 1.38 17.97
C LEU A 169 3.47 0.34 17.61
N GLU A 170 3.53 -0.77 18.33
CA GLU A 170 4.48 -1.86 18.04
C GLU A 170 4.21 -2.56 16.70
N ASN A 171 3.02 -2.40 16.16
CA ASN A 171 2.56 -2.97 14.90
C ASN A 171 2.65 -1.98 13.72
N ILE A 172 3.17 -0.78 13.94
CA ILE A 172 3.38 0.21 12.89
C ILE A 172 4.85 0.59 12.83
N LYS A 173 5.44 0.48 11.64
CA LYS A 173 6.80 0.97 11.38
C LYS A 173 6.74 1.97 10.23
N ILE A 174 7.29 3.16 10.44
CA ILE A 174 7.49 4.15 9.38
C ILE A 174 8.98 4.40 9.17
N HIS A 175 9.42 4.38 7.92
CA HIS A 175 10.79 4.69 7.51
C HIS A 175 10.76 5.80 6.46
N ILE A 176 11.35 6.95 6.80
CA ILE A 176 11.56 8.08 5.89
C ILE A 176 13.04 8.10 5.53
N GLN A 177 13.37 7.78 4.27
CA GLN A 177 14.76 7.67 3.82
C GLN A 177 15.21 8.96 3.15
N SER A 178 16.24 9.59 3.73
CA SER A 178 16.84 10.80 3.17
C SER A 178 17.51 10.52 1.83
N GLY A 179 17.21 11.33 0.82
CA GLY A 179 17.79 11.27 -0.51
C GLY A 179 17.25 10.17 -1.40
N ALA A 180 16.32 9.32 -0.91
CA ALA A 180 15.74 8.27 -1.72
C ALA A 180 14.68 8.83 -2.67
N GLU A 181 14.70 8.32 -3.90
CA GLU A 181 13.84 8.71 -5.01
C GLU A 181 12.67 7.75 -5.19
N HIS A 182 11.71 8.13 -6.04
CA HIS A 182 10.53 7.33 -6.38
C HIS A 182 10.87 6.25 -7.43
N ASN A 183 11.55 5.20 -7.01
CA ASN A 183 11.97 4.13 -7.92
C ASN A 183 12.08 2.76 -7.24
N GLU A 184 12.15 1.74 -8.08
CA GLU A 184 12.23 0.34 -7.66
C GLU A 184 13.50 0.01 -6.89
N GLU A 185 14.61 0.71 -7.11
CA GLU A 185 15.87 0.48 -6.40
C GLU A 185 15.71 0.83 -4.92
N ALA A 186 15.17 2.03 -4.63
CA ALA A 186 14.89 2.47 -3.27
C ALA A 186 13.91 1.54 -2.54
N TRP A 187 12.87 1.07 -3.23
CA TRP A 187 11.91 0.13 -2.66
C TRP A 187 12.50 -1.25 -2.41
N ALA A 188 13.34 -1.76 -3.34
CA ALA A 188 14.00 -3.06 -3.20
C ALA A 188 14.99 -3.09 -2.04
N GLU A 189 15.70 -1.99 -1.76
CA GLU A 189 16.59 -1.87 -0.60
C GLU A 189 15.85 -2.02 0.74
N ASN A 190 14.61 -1.54 0.81
CA ASN A 190 13.81 -1.52 2.04
C ASN A 190 12.85 -2.71 2.18
N LEU A 191 12.61 -3.47 1.11
CA LEU A 191 11.75 -4.64 1.15
C LEU A 191 12.20 -5.72 2.17
N PRO A 192 13.49 -6.05 2.33
CA PRO A 192 13.92 -7.00 3.37
C PRO A 192 13.55 -6.57 4.78
N ASP A 193 13.57 -5.28 5.09
CA ASP A 193 13.18 -4.75 6.40
C ASP A 193 11.68 -4.88 6.64
N CYS A 194 10.87 -4.62 5.62
CA CYS A 194 9.42 -4.84 5.64
C CYS A 194 9.10 -6.33 5.92
N LEU A 195 9.76 -7.23 5.20
CA LEU A 195 9.52 -8.67 5.36
C LEU A 195 9.97 -9.20 6.74
N ARG A 196 11.08 -8.71 7.29
CA ARG A 196 11.49 -9.03 8.67
C ARG A 196 10.46 -8.54 9.67
N PHE A 197 10.01 -7.31 9.51
CA PHE A 197 8.98 -6.73 10.37
C PHE A 197 7.71 -7.58 10.39
N PHE A 198 7.26 -8.12 9.27
CA PHE A 198 6.12 -9.03 9.23
C PHE A 198 6.43 -10.34 9.95
N ALA A 199 7.59 -10.94 9.66
CA ALA A 199 7.99 -12.24 10.17
C ALA A 199 8.16 -12.30 11.71
N GLU A 200 8.37 -11.16 12.39
CA GLU A 200 8.48 -11.10 13.85
C GLU A 200 7.27 -11.69 14.60
N LYS A 201 6.13 -11.80 13.94
CA LYS A 201 4.88 -12.32 14.53
C LYS A 201 4.41 -13.63 13.86
N TRP A 202 5.23 -14.25 13.02
CA TRP A 202 4.88 -15.47 12.26
C TRP A 202 5.40 -16.76 12.92
N ASP A 203 5.84 -16.73 14.17
CA ASP A 203 6.32 -17.88 14.94
C ASP A 203 5.18 -18.65 15.66
#